data_9d63e21553422c97ec611e2f7fc46c31
#
_entry.id   9d63e21553422c97ec611e2f7fc46c31
#
_cell.length_a   1.000
_cell.length_b   1.000
_cell.length_c   1.000
_cell.angle_alpha   90.00
_cell.angle_beta   90.00
_cell.angle_gamma   90.00
#
_symmetry.space_group_name_H-M   'P 1'
#
loop_
_entity.id
_entity.type
_entity.pdbx_description
1 polymer ?
#
loop_
_entity_poly.entity_id
_entity_poly.type
_entity_poly.pdbx_seq_one_letter_code
_entity_poly.pdbx_strand_id
1 'polypeptide(L)'
;DWYWYHKDLKVDTILDVAHRQGLTTACVGWPCMGADPNVDWLVAEIWPENDKVDPRPILKTGCSENMFEAGGVMERHWHKLKKTTQPFMDQMMVGASCDIIRRYQPDILFIHLAHLDHTRHANGIHGPAVNQAIIANDDWLGRLMEAAMDAGVYEDTNFAVISDHGHLPVKQMFNPN
;
A
#
# COMPACT_ATOMS: atom_id res chain seq x y z
N ASP A 1 4.26 -9.46 17.77
CA ASP A 1 3.49 -9.98 16.63
C ASP A 1 2.93 -8.82 15.81
N TRP A 2 2.77 -9.02 14.50
CA TRP A 2 2.15 -8.05 13.61
C TRP A 2 0.65 -8.33 13.47
N TYR A 3 -0.16 -7.28 13.50
CA TYR A 3 -1.61 -7.35 13.27
C TYR A 3 -1.91 -6.94 11.83
N TRP A 4 -2.17 -7.92 10.98
CA TRP A 4 -2.40 -7.70 9.55
C TRP A 4 -3.86 -7.49 9.18
N TYR A 5 -4.78 -8.03 9.99
CA TYR A 5 -6.18 -8.18 9.62
C TYR A 5 -7.08 -7.17 10.33
N HIS A 6 -8.06 -6.66 9.60
CA HIS A 6 -9.06 -5.71 10.10
C HIS A 6 -9.82 -6.22 11.35
N LYS A 7 -10.06 -7.53 11.44
CA LYS A 7 -10.72 -8.14 12.61
C LYS A 7 -10.06 -7.84 13.96
N ASP A 8 -8.79 -7.45 13.95
CA ASP A 8 -8.03 -7.12 15.16
C ASP A 8 -8.26 -5.68 15.62
N LEU A 9 -8.78 -4.81 14.77
CA LEU A 9 -9.22 -3.46 15.12
C LEU A 9 -10.48 -3.52 16.00
N LYS A 10 -10.56 -2.62 16.98
CA LYS A 10 -11.67 -2.56 17.94
C LYS A 10 -12.52 -1.30 17.82
N VAL A 11 -12.23 -0.49 16.81
CA VAL A 11 -12.92 0.76 16.49
C VAL A 11 -13.11 0.85 14.99
N ASP A 12 -14.09 1.62 14.57
CA ASP A 12 -14.33 1.89 13.16
C ASP A 12 -13.18 2.70 12.56
N THR A 13 -12.84 2.38 11.33
CA THR A 13 -11.94 3.16 10.49
C THR A 13 -12.71 4.20 9.67
N ILE A 14 -11.99 5.10 9.00
CA ILE A 14 -12.60 6.03 8.03
C ILE A 14 -13.25 5.25 6.88
N LEU A 15 -12.65 4.12 6.46
CA LEU A 15 -13.19 3.29 5.38
C LEU A 15 -14.49 2.60 5.79
N ASP A 16 -14.61 2.13 7.04
CA ASP A 16 -15.87 1.61 7.58
C ASP A 16 -16.98 2.66 7.56
N VAL A 17 -16.64 3.89 7.95
CA VAL A 17 -17.60 5.01 7.94
C VAL A 17 -18.02 5.36 6.53
N ALA A 18 -17.07 5.45 5.61
CA ALA A 18 -17.32 5.73 4.19
C ALA A 18 -18.23 4.68 3.56
N HIS A 19 -17.92 3.41 3.77
CA HIS A 19 -18.73 2.29 3.26
C HIS A 19 -20.18 2.36 3.77
N ARG A 20 -20.39 2.65 5.08
CA ARG A 20 -21.74 2.84 5.64
C ARG A 20 -22.49 4.02 5.05
N GLN A 21 -21.80 5.00 4.52
CA GLN A 21 -22.41 6.13 3.80
C GLN A 21 -22.66 5.85 2.31
N GLY A 22 -22.36 4.64 1.85
CA GLY A 22 -22.54 4.22 0.47
C GLY A 22 -21.44 4.71 -0.48
N LEU A 23 -20.29 5.14 0.05
CA LEU A 23 -19.12 5.50 -0.74
C LEU A 23 -18.35 4.24 -1.12
N THR A 24 -17.79 4.23 -2.31
CA THR A 24 -16.89 3.18 -2.78
C THR A 24 -15.48 3.38 -2.24
N THR A 25 -14.86 2.30 -1.77
CA THR A 25 -13.60 2.37 -1.04
C THR A 25 -12.52 1.47 -1.63
N ALA A 26 -11.30 1.95 -1.63
CA ALA A 26 -10.14 1.15 -2.00
C ALA A 26 -8.98 1.35 -1.01
N CYS A 27 -8.17 0.31 -0.86
CA CYS A 27 -7.04 0.33 0.06
C CYS A 27 -5.91 -0.55 -0.46
N VAL A 28 -4.70 0.02 -0.53
CA VAL A 28 -3.52 -0.66 -1.05
C VAL A 28 -2.35 -0.50 -0.09
N GLY A 29 -1.88 -1.61 0.47
CA GLY A 29 -0.72 -1.64 1.35
C GLY A 29 -0.91 -0.95 2.70
N TRP A 30 -2.13 -0.59 3.09
CA TRP A 30 -2.37 0.08 4.37
C TRP A 30 -2.39 -0.92 5.53
N PRO A 31 -1.72 -0.59 6.66
CA PRO A 31 -1.64 -1.50 7.81
C PRO A 31 -2.99 -1.90 8.38
N CYS A 32 -3.08 -3.12 8.90
CA CYS A 32 -4.23 -3.65 9.62
C CYS A 32 -5.55 -3.71 8.83
N MET A 33 -5.50 -3.65 7.50
CA MET A 33 -6.70 -3.67 6.66
C MET A 33 -6.98 -5.04 6.02
N GLY A 34 -6.15 -6.05 6.27
CA GLY A 34 -6.30 -7.36 5.64
C GLY A 34 -7.68 -7.97 5.89
N ALA A 35 -8.31 -8.47 4.82
CA ALA A 35 -9.64 -9.07 4.80
C ALA A 35 -10.76 -8.17 5.37
N ASP A 36 -10.62 -6.84 5.22
CA ASP A 36 -11.67 -5.91 5.59
C ASP A 36 -12.87 -6.08 4.65
N PRO A 37 -14.07 -6.43 5.18
CA PRO A 37 -15.26 -6.64 4.36
C PRO A 37 -15.89 -5.34 3.85
N ASN A 38 -15.48 -4.19 4.38
CA ASN A 38 -16.02 -2.87 4.04
C ASN A 38 -15.15 -2.14 2.99
N VAL A 39 -14.11 -2.80 2.47
CA VAL A 39 -13.27 -2.26 1.40
C VAL A 39 -13.55 -3.00 0.09
N ASP A 40 -14.04 -2.26 -0.92
CA ASP A 40 -14.46 -2.84 -2.19
C ASP A 40 -13.26 -3.39 -3.00
N TRP A 41 -12.13 -2.66 -2.99
CA TRP A 41 -10.90 -3.05 -3.70
C TRP A 41 -9.70 -2.99 -2.76
N LEU A 42 -9.36 -4.14 -2.19
CA LEU A 42 -8.31 -4.27 -1.18
C LEU A 42 -7.12 -5.06 -1.70
N VAL A 43 -5.94 -4.44 -1.64
CA VAL A 43 -4.63 -5.10 -1.71
C VAL A 43 -3.98 -4.96 -0.33
N ALA A 44 -3.99 -6.02 0.45
CA ALA A 44 -3.55 -5.99 1.83
C ALA A 44 -2.03 -5.76 1.97
N GLU A 45 -1.62 -5.19 3.09
CA GLU A 45 -0.24 -5.25 3.56
C GLU A 45 -0.10 -6.50 4.43
N ILE A 46 0.50 -7.55 3.88
CA ILE A 46 0.86 -8.76 4.63
C ILE A 46 2.25 -9.20 4.19
N TRP A 47 3.16 -9.29 5.14
CA TRP A 47 4.53 -9.73 4.88
C TRP A 47 4.70 -11.19 5.28
N PRO A 48 5.39 -12.02 4.46
CA PRO A 48 5.78 -13.35 4.87
C PRO A 48 6.84 -13.29 5.97
N GLU A 49 6.97 -14.36 6.74
CA GLU A 49 7.94 -14.45 7.83
C GLU A 49 9.41 -14.28 7.37
N ASN A 50 9.69 -14.55 6.11
CA ASN A 50 11.01 -14.35 5.52
C ASN A 50 10.94 -14.23 3.99
N ASP A 51 11.98 -13.65 3.39
CA ASP A 51 12.07 -13.32 1.96
C ASP A 51 12.21 -14.55 1.05
N LYS A 52 12.32 -15.75 1.58
CA LYS A 52 12.43 -17.01 0.82
C LYS A 52 11.07 -17.63 0.55
N VAL A 53 10.04 -17.19 1.25
CA VAL A 53 8.67 -17.68 1.09
C VAL A 53 7.98 -16.88 -0.01
N ASP A 54 7.25 -17.59 -0.89
CA ASP A 54 6.38 -16.91 -1.87
C ASP A 54 5.30 -16.11 -1.11
N PRO A 55 5.27 -14.77 -1.27
CA PRO A 55 4.32 -13.94 -0.54
C PRO A 55 2.87 -14.09 -1.02
N ARG A 56 2.71 -14.60 -2.22
CA ARG A 56 1.42 -14.62 -2.91
C ARG A 56 0.31 -15.35 -2.16
N PRO A 57 0.52 -16.55 -1.61
CA PRO A 57 -0.55 -17.24 -0.88
C PRO A 57 -1.03 -16.45 0.34
N ILE A 58 -0.12 -15.85 1.10
CA ILE A 58 -0.51 -15.10 2.30
C ILE A 58 -1.13 -13.74 1.95
N LEU A 59 -0.59 -13.02 0.98
CA LEU A 59 -1.19 -11.77 0.49
C LEU A 59 -2.63 -11.99 0.05
N LYS A 60 -2.89 -13.06 -0.68
CA LYS A 60 -4.24 -13.39 -1.18
C LYS A 60 -5.26 -13.54 -0.05
N THR A 61 -4.85 -13.99 1.13
CA THR A 61 -5.78 -14.15 2.27
C THR A 61 -6.31 -12.83 2.83
N GLY A 62 -5.63 -11.72 2.55
CA GLY A 62 -6.02 -10.40 3.02
C GLY A 62 -6.59 -9.48 1.95
N CYS A 63 -6.51 -9.85 0.67
CA CYS A 63 -7.05 -9.03 -0.42
C CYS A 63 -8.53 -9.37 -0.69
N SER A 64 -9.27 -8.44 -1.29
CA SER A 64 -10.63 -8.75 -1.77
C SER A 64 -10.59 -9.75 -2.94
N GLU A 65 -11.59 -10.63 -3.04
CA GLU A 65 -11.64 -11.72 -4.03
C GLU A 65 -11.66 -11.18 -5.47
N ASN A 66 -12.41 -10.11 -5.72
CA ASN A 66 -12.54 -9.45 -7.03
C ASN A 66 -11.20 -8.96 -7.61
N MET A 67 -10.17 -8.78 -6.79
CA MET A 67 -8.83 -8.41 -7.25
C MET A 67 -8.14 -9.53 -8.05
N PHE A 68 -8.56 -10.79 -7.85
CA PHE A 68 -7.97 -11.99 -8.48
C PHE A 68 -8.89 -12.65 -9.52
N GLU A 69 -10.05 -12.10 -9.79
CA GLU A 69 -10.91 -12.57 -10.86
C GLU A 69 -10.25 -12.39 -12.24
N ALA A 70 -10.75 -13.10 -13.24
CA ALA A 70 -10.27 -13.01 -14.62
C ALA A 70 -10.30 -11.55 -15.11
N GLY A 71 -9.14 -11.01 -15.47
CA GLY A 71 -8.96 -9.61 -15.80
C GLY A 71 -8.93 -8.68 -14.58
N GLY A 72 -8.92 -9.20 -13.36
CA GLY A 72 -8.77 -8.41 -12.13
C GLY A 72 -7.42 -7.69 -12.03
N VAL A 73 -7.34 -6.71 -11.14
CA VAL A 73 -6.14 -5.88 -11.00
C VAL A 73 -4.91 -6.73 -10.65
N MET A 74 -5.03 -7.63 -9.67
CA MET A 74 -3.90 -8.43 -9.22
C MET A 74 -3.43 -9.45 -10.26
N GLU A 75 -4.31 -9.95 -11.14
CA GLU A 75 -3.90 -10.83 -12.23
C GLU A 75 -2.83 -10.18 -13.12
N ARG A 76 -2.89 -8.86 -13.33
CA ARG A 76 -1.93 -8.11 -14.15
C ARG A 76 -0.63 -7.77 -13.42
N HIS A 77 -0.66 -7.65 -12.10
CA HIS A 77 0.48 -7.20 -11.31
C HIS A 77 1.18 -8.34 -10.56
N TRP A 78 0.47 -9.41 -10.26
CA TRP A 78 0.90 -10.53 -9.45
C TRP A 78 2.15 -11.25 -9.95
N HIS A 79 2.27 -11.44 -11.26
CA HIS A 79 3.42 -12.08 -11.86
C HIS A 79 4.70 -11.22 -11.80
N LYS A 80 4.56 -9.93 -11.58
CA LYS A 80 5.66 -8.98 -11.41
C LYS A 80 6.28 -9.04 -10.01
N LEU A 81 5.55 -9.57 -9.04
CA LEU A 81 6.01 -9.73 -7.67
C LEU A 81 6.99 -10.90 -7.58
N LYS A 82 8.25 -10.65 -7.93
CA LYS A 82 9.32 -11.66 -7.90
C LYS A 82 9.99 -11.77 -6.54
N LYS A 83 9.90 -10.72 -5.72
CA LYS A 83 10.51 -10.61 -4.40
C LYS A 83 9.63 -9.76 -3.49
N THR A 84 9.64 -10.08 -2.21
CA THR A 84 8.98 -9.27 -1.16
C THR A 84 9.78 -8.04 -0.73
N THR A 85 10.97 -7.84 -1.30
CA THR A 85 11.85 -6.73 -0.95
C THR A 85 11.45 -5.44 -1.67
N GLN A 86 11.74 -4.30 -1.04
CA GLN A 86 11.62 -3.00 -1.66
C GLN A 86 12.72 -2.79 -2.73
N PRO A 87 12.43 -2.06 -3.81
CA PRO A 87 11.20 -1.32 -4.13
C PRO A 87 10.11 -2.14 -4.86
N PHE A 88 10.29 -3.47 -5.05
CA PHE A 88 9.42 -4.28 -5.91
C PHE A 88 7.97 -4.37 -5.39
N MET A 89 7.79 -4.42 -4.06
CA MET A 89 6.47 -4.41 -3.45
C MET A 89 5.72 -3.12 -3.76
N ASP A 90 6.35 -1.98 -3.51
CA ASP A 90 5.73 -0.68 -3.77
C ASP A 90 5.47 -0.44 -5.25
N GLN A 91 6.36 -0.89 -6.13
CA GLN A 91 6.11 -0.84 -7.58
C GLN A 91 4.87 -1.63 -7.99
N MET A 92 4.66 -2.79 -7.38
CA MET A 92 3.45 -3.59 -7.61
C MET A 92 2.21 -2.88 -7.05
N MET A 93 2.29 -2.36 -5.82
CA MET A 93 1.20 -1.64 -5.16
C MET A 93 0.80 -0.37 -5.92
N VAL A 94 1.77 0.42 -6.39
CA VAL A 94 1.51 1.58 -7.25
C VAL A 94 0.84 1.16 -8.56
N GLY A 95 1.34 0.10 -9.20
CA GLY A 95 0.71 -0.43 -10.42
C GLY A 95 -0.74 -0.85 -10.20
N ALA A 96 -1.02 -1.56 -9.10
CA ALA A 96 -2.36 -1.95 -8.71
C ALA A 96 -3.25 -0.73 -8.42
N SER A 97 -2.73 0.26 -7.69
CA SER A 97 -3.44 1.52 -7.39
C SER A 97 -3.80 2.30 -8.64
N CYS A 98 -2.88 2.42 -9.61
CA CYS A 98 -3.16 3.06 -10.89
C CYS A 98 -4.29 2.35 -11.66
N ASP A 99 -4.29 1.01 -11.63
CA ASP A 99 -5.35 0.23 -12.28
C ASP A 99 -6.69 0.35 -11.54
N ILE A 100 -6.68 0.42 -10.20
CA ILE A 100 -7.87 0.68 -9.39
C ILE A 100 -8.48 2.03 -9.75
N ILE A 101 -7.66 3.09 -9.79
CA ILE A 101 -8.10 4.44 -10.18
C ILE A 101 -8.74 4.43 -11.57
N ARG A 102 -8.04 3.88 -12.57
CA ARG A 102 -8.54 3.88 -13.97
C ARG A 102 -9.81 3.08 -14.16
N ARG A 103 -10.02 2.02 -13.42
CA ARG A 103 -11.11 1.08 -13.67
C ARG A 103 -12.32 1.30 -12.80
N TYR A 104 -12.10 1.68 -11.55
CA TYR A 104 -13.15 1.69 -10.55
C TYR A 104 -13.45 3.08 -10.00
N GLN A 105 -12.50 4.02 -10.09
CA GLN A 105 -12.68 5.41 -9.64
C GLN A 105 -13.30 5.48 -8.23
N PRO A 106 -12.67 4.85 -7.22
CA PRO A 106 -13.23 4.81 -5.87
C PRO A 106 -13.37 6.23 -5.29
N ASP A 107 -14.39 6.45 -4.46
CA ASP A 107 -14.59 7.72 -3.76
C ASP A 107 -13.46 7.98 -2.75
N ILE A 108 -12.92 6.93 -2.15
CA ILE A 108 -11.77 7.00 -1.22
C ILE A 108 -10.76 5.92 -1.57
N LEU A 109 -9.50 6.31 -1.72
CA LEU A 109 -8.38 5.39 -1.92
C LEU A 109 -7.26 5.70 -0.93
N PHE A 110 -6.90 4.74 -0.11
CA PHE A 110 -5.73 4.77 0.77
C PHE A 110 -4.59 3.95 0.17
N ILE A 111 -3.39 4.54 0.14
CA ILE A 111 -2.19 3.88 -0.36
C ILE A 111 -1.08 4.08 0.67
N HIS A 112 -0.41 3.00 1.08
CA HIS A 112 0.77 3.06 1.93
C HIS A 112 1.97 2.44 1.20
N LEU A 113 3.09 3.17 1.19
CA LEU A 113 4.34 2.80 0.53
C LEU A 113 5.46 2.74 1.55
N ALA A 114 6.17 1.63 1.62
CA ALA A 114 7.18 1.35 2.64
C ALA A 114 8.63 1.52 2.15
N HIS A 115 8.86 1.83 0.87
CA HIS A 115 10.20 1.86 0.30
C HIS A 115 11.13 2.87 0.97
N LEU A 116 10.64 4.07 1.26
CA LEU A 116 11.45 5.12 1.90
C LEU A 116 11.84 4.74 3.33
N ASP A 117 10.90 4.21 4.10
CA ASP A 117 11.12 3.70 5.45
C ASP A 117 12.16 2.57 5.44
N HIS A 118 11.95 1.54 4.64
CA HIS A 118 12.88 0.42 4.48
C HIS A 118 14.29 0.89 4.10
N THR A 119 14.39 1.86 3.18
CA THR A 119 15.66 2.41 2.73
C THR A 119 16.38 3.14 3.85
N ARG A 120 15.66 3.92 4.68
CA ARG A 120 16.22 4.62 5.83
C ARG A 120 16.68 3.68 6.94
N HIS A 121 15.94 2.60 7.19
CA HIS A 121 16.38 1.56 8.12
C HIS A 121 17.68 0.89 7.68
N ALA A 122 17.85 0.64 6.39
CA ALA A 122 19.02 -0.04 5.86
C ALA A 122 20.25 0.86 5.67
N ASN A 123 20.06 2.17 5.40
CA ASN A 123 21.12 3.07 4.95
C ASN A 123 21.30 4.32 5.83
N GLY A 124 20.51 4.47 6.90
CA GLY A 124 20.44 5.69 7.70
C GLY A 124 19.48 6.71 7.10
N ILE A 125 19.31 7.85 7.80
CA ILE A 125 18.24 8.81 7.49
C ILE A 125 18.54 9.74 6.31
N HIS A 126 19.79 9.81 5.88
CA HIS A 126 20.26 10.65 4.78
C HIS A 126 21.24 9.88 3.90
N GLY A 127 21.39 10.31 2.66
CA GLY A 127 22.39 9.77 1.74
C GLY A 127 21.82 9.47 0.35
N PRO A 128 22.67 9.03 -0.59
CA PRO A 128 22.26 8.81 -1.97
C PRO A 128 21.10 7.81 -2.15
N ALA A 129 21.10 6.70 -1.38
CA ALA A 129 20.03 5.71 -1.44
C ALA A 129 18.68 6.30 -0.99
N VAL A 130 18.68 7.10 0.09
CA VAL A 130 17.48 7.76 0.60
C VAL A 130 16.96 8.80 -0.40
N ASN A 131 17.87 9.57 -1.04
CA ASN A 131 17.48 10.53 -2.07
C ASN A 131 16.83 9.82 -3.26
N GLN A 132 17.36 8.67 -3.69
CA GLN A 132 16.75 7.88 -4.76
C GLN A 132 15.37 7.32 -4.37
N ALA A 133 15.19 6.90 -3.11
CA ALA A 133 13.89 6.46 -2.62
C ALA A 133 12.85 7.59 -2.58
N ILE A 134 13.27 8.82 -2.24
CA ILE A 134 12.40 10.01 -2.30
C ILE A 134 11.99 10.29 -3.74
N ILE A 135 12.94 10.29 -4.68
CA ILE A 135 12.67 10.48 -6.11
C ILE A 135 11.70 9.40 -6.63
N ALA A 136 11.90 8.15 -6.22
CA ALA A 136 11.00 7.06 -6.61
C ALA A 136 9.57 7.27 -6.09
N ASN A 137 9.42 7.74 -4.84
CA ASN A 137 8.10 8.04 -4.29
C ASN A 137 7.42 9.22 -5.00
N ASP A 138 8.18 10.24 -5.41
CA ASP A 138 7.68 11.36 -6.20
C ASP A 138 7.22 10.90 -7.59
N ASP A 139 8.01 10.10 -8.29
CA ASP A 139 7.63 9.47 -9.56
C ASP A 139 6.35 8.63 -9.42
N TRP A 140 6.20 7.89 -8.32
CA TRP A 140 5.02 7.07 -8.08
C TRP A 140 3.77 7.91 -7.80
N LEU A 141 3.91 9.01 -7.07
CA LEU A 141 2.83 9.98 -6.91
C LEU A 141 2.40 10.56 -8.27
N GLY A 142 3.37 10.95 -9.10
CA GLY A 142 3.11 11.41 -10.47
C GLY A 142 2.29 10.39 -11.29
N ARG A 143 2.62 9.10 -11.21
CA ARG A 143 1.88 8.02 -11.88
C ARG A 143 0.45 7.85 -11.36
N LEU A 144 0.22 8.05 -10.07
CA LEU A 144 -1.12 8.02 -9.49
C LEU A 144 -1.96 9.21 -9.99
N MET A 145 -1.36 10.40 -10.05
CA MET A 145 -1.99 11.59 -10.62
C MET A 145 -2.31 11.41 -12.10
N GLU A 146 -1.39 10.86 -12.90
CA GLU A 146 -1.63 10.49 -14.30
C GLU A 146 -2.78 9.49 -14.44
N ALA A 147 -2.87 8.49 -13.54
CA ALA A 147 -3.98 7.53 -13.56
C ALA A 147 -5.33 8.21 -13.29
N ALA A 148 -5.39 9.23 -12.45
CA ALA A 148 -6.59 10.02 -12.22
C ALA A 148 -6.95 10.91 -13.45
N MET A 149 -5.94 11.45 -14.14
CA MET A 149 -6.12 12.16 -15.41
C MET A 149 -6.68 11.24 -16.50
N ASP A 150 -6.10 10.06 -16.66
CA ASP A 150 -6.55 9.04 -17.62
C ASP A 150 -8.00 8.59 -17.34
N ALA A 151 -8.37 8.52 -16.06
CA ALA A 151 -9.72 8.19 -15.61
C ALA A 151 -10.72 9.34 -15.74
N GLY A 152 -10.25 10.57 -16.02
CA GLY A 152 -11.08 11.78 -16.14
C GLY A 152 -11.60 12.31 -14.80
N VAL A 153 -10.98 11.92 -13.66
CA VAL A 153 -11.40 12.32 -12.30
C VAL A 153 -10.41 13.25 -11.60
N TYR A 154 -9.33 13.64 -12.26
CA TYR A 154 -8.24 14.41 -11.64
C TYR A 154 -8.72 15.73 -11.02
N GLU A 155 -9.55 16.49 -11.72
CA GLU A 155 -10.04 17.81 -11.27
C GLU A 155 -10.98 17.71 -10.06
N ASP A 156 -11.60 16.54 -9.86
CA ASP A 156 -12.51 16.26 -8.75
C ASP A 156 -11.82 15.49 -7.62
N THR A 157 -10.50 15.22 -7.73
CA THR A 157 -9.74 14.43 -6.77
C THR A 157 -8.89 15.31 -5.87
N ASN A 158 -8.98 15.09 -4.55
CA ASN A 158 -8.08 15.66 -3.57
C ASN A 158 -6.95 14.68 -3.26
N PHE A 159 -5.70 15.10 -3.44
CA PHE A 159 -4.52 14.32 -3.08
C PHE A 159 -3.97 14.77 -1.72
N ALA A 160 -3.90 13.87 -0.76
CA ALA A 160 -3.27 14.10 0.53
C ALA A 160 -2.04 13.21 0.68
N VAL A 161 -0.86 13.82 0.79
CA VAL A 161 0.40 13.12 1.06
C VAL A 161 0.75 13.34 2.52
N ILE A 162 0.82 12.25 3.26
CA ILE A 162 1.08 12.26 4.70
C ILE A 162 2.22 11.29 5.04
N SER A 163 2.78 11.42 6.22
CA SER A 163 3.74 10.48 6.80
C SER A 163 3.16 9.91 8.09
N ASP A 164 3.31 8.63 8.30
CA ASP A 164 2.95 7.94 9.54
C ASP A 164 3.91 8.30 10.69
N HIS A 165 5.21 8.48 10.39
CA HIS A 165 6.23 8.92 11.32
C HIS A 165 7.44 9.54 10.59
N GLY A 166 8.36 10.07 11.36
CA GLY A 166 9.68 10.49 10.90
C GLY A 166 10.78 9.52 11.32
N HIS A 167 12.04 9.87 11.02
CA HIS A 167 13.22 9.09 11.44
C HIS A 167 14.21 9.96 12.19
N LEU A 168 14.79 9.40 13.24
CA LEU A 168 15.91 10.00 13.97
C LEU A 168 17.12 9.08 13.93
N PRO A 169 18.35 9.62 13.90
CA PRO A 169 19.56 8.78 13.98
C PRO A 169 19.66 8.13 15.36
N VAL A 170 19.79 6.81 15.40
CA VAL A 170 20.05 6.09 16.65
C VAL A 170 21.51 6.25 16.99
N LYS A 171 21.81 6.90 18.14
CA LYS A 171 23.17 7.13 18.64
C LYS A 171 23.61 6.10 19.67
N GLN A 172 22.68 5.55 20.41
CA GLN A 172 22.94 4.58 21.46
C GLN A 172 21.78 3.59 21.54
N MET A 173 22.11 2.32 21.78
CA MET A 173 21.13 1.29 22.10
C MET A 173 21.30 0.88 23.56
N PHE A 174 20.21 0.82 24.30
CA PHE A 174 20.15 0.27 25.64
C PHE A 174 19.57 -1.13 25.59
N ASN A 175 20.34 -2.11 26.09
CA ASN A 175 19.82 -3.46 26.27
C ASN A 175 19.45 -3.62 27.74
N PRO A 176 18.18 -3.83 28.11
CA PRO A 176 17.72 -3.91 29.49
C PRO A 176 18.00 -5.26 30.17
N ASN A 177 18.70 -6.21 29.51
CA ASN A 177 19.04 -7.51 30.10
C ASN A 177 20.36 -7.49 30.86
#